data_f2e6bbc66d7ddc84ea0434abd7b80d6a
#
_entry.id   f2e6bbc66d7ddc84ea0434abd7b80d6a
#
_cell.length_a   1.000
_cell.length_b   1.000
_cell.length_c   1.000
_cell.angle_alpha   90.00
_cell.angle_beta   90.00
_cell.angle_gamma   90.00
#
_symmetry.space_group_name_H-M   'P 1'
#
loop_
_entity.id
_entity.type
_entity.pdbx_description
1 polymer ?
#
loop_
_entity_poly.entity_id
_entity_poly.type
_entity_poly.pdbx_seq_one_letter_code
_entity_poly.pdbx_strand_id
1 'polypeptide(L)'
;MWILAATSWASDPSAAAAVEGARCQLPDAPGLYERWDPARSWGTCALVSAVEQVAERVSLALPLADPLLVGDISRRGGGPMPGHSSHDRGVDVDIGLFMDDGRQPLGGFVPLRPSQLDVKSTWVLIRTAFDTGQVQFALLDQGHIDRLRAYALDELALDPNVVERMFPTTPERKGEFGVIRHAPSHRDHVHFRFVSAEVAALPQL
;
A
#
# COMPACT_ATOMS: atom_id res chain seq x y z
N MET A 1 -6.93 41.76 -22.11
CA MET A 1 -5.63 41.33 -21.59
C MET A 1 -5.75 41.19 -20.07
N TRP A 2 -6.08 39.97 -19.58
CA TRP A 2 -6.28 39.71 -18.17
C TRP A 2 -5.03 39.02 -17.64
N ILE A 3 -4.38 39.67 -16.69
CA ILE A 3 -3.19 39.13 -16.00
C ILE A 3 -3.71 38.27 -14.84
N LEU A 4 -3.53 36.95 -14.93
CA LEU A 4 -3.74 36.04 -13.82
C LEU A 4 -2.53 36.14 -12.86
N ALA A 5 -2.74 36.70 -11.71
CA ALA A 5 -1.76 36.69 -10.64
C ALA A 5 -1.66 35.26 -10.09
N ALA A 6 -0.52 34.62 -10.28
CA ALA A 6 -0.18 33.35 -9.63
C ALA A 6 0.12 33.64 -8.16
N THR A 7 -0.81 33.27 -7.28
CA THR A 7 -0.54 33.21 -5.84
C THR A 7 0.32 31.97 -5.57
N SER A 8 1.60 32.20 -5.29
CA SER A 8 2.49 31.16 -4.78
C SER A 8 2.08 30.82 -3.36
N TRP A 9 1.55 29.63 -3.14
CA TRP A 9 1.38 29.05 -1.82
C TRP A 9 2.75 28.56 -1.35
N ALA A 10 3.51 29.42 -0.67
CA ALA A 10 4.65 28.98 0.09
C ALA A 10 4.11 28.19 1.30
N SER A 11 4.19 26.88 1.27
CA SER A 11 3.91 26.03 2.43
C SER A 11 4.94 26.35 3.51
N ASP A 12 4.46 26.72 4.69
CA ASP A 12 5.27 26.95 5.87
C ASP A 12 5.98 25.65 6.26
N PRO A 13 7.33 25.57 6.26
CA PRO A 13 8.05 24.37 6.62
C PRO A 13 7.80 23.91 8.07
N SER A 14 7.38 24.82 8.98
CA SER A 14 7.00 24.46 10.34
C SER A 14 5.66 23.72 10.39
N ALA A 15 4.74 24.02 9.49
CA ALA A 15 3.46 23.33 9.36
C ALA A 15 3.67 21.91 8.78
N ALA A 16 4.59 21.72 7.83
CA ALA A 16 4.96 20.42 7.31
C ALA A 16 5.57 19.50 8.37
N ALA A 17 6.52 20.02 9.17
CA ALA A 17 7.13 19.28 10.28
C ALA A 17 6.12 18.90 11.38
N ALA A 18 5.14 19.77 11.66
CA ALA A 18 4.07 19.47 12.63
C ALA A 18 3.12 18.37 12.13
N VAL A 19 2.90 18.28 10.81
CA VAL A 19 2.09 17.22 10.18
C VAL A 19 2.82 15.88 10.18
N GLU A 20 4.15 15.88 10.07
CA GLU A 20 4.96 14.66 10.05
C GLU A 20 4.95 13.88 11.38
N GLY A 21 4.84 14.58 12.51
CA GLY A 21 4.70 13.97 13.83
C GLY A 21 3.27 13.64 14.26
N ALA A 22 2.26 14.12 13.53
CA ALA A 22 0.86 13.91 13.86
C ALA A 22 0.42 12.48 13.55
N ARG A 23 -0.25 11.84 14.53
CA ARG A 23 -0.86 10.53 14.39
C ARG A 23 -2.35 10.67 14.12
N CYS A 24 -2.80 10.04 13.04
CA CYS A 24 -4.21 9.94 12.70
C CYS A 24 -4.67 8.48 12.85
N GLN A 25 -5.90 8.31 13.28
CA GLN A 25 -6.55 7.02 13.20
C GLN A 25 -7.22 6.90 11.84
N LEU A 26 -7.06 5.77 11.18
CA LEU A 26 -7.84 5.45 9.99
C LEU A 26 -9.33 5.49 10.37
N PRO A 27 -10.18 6.33 9.75
CA PRO A 27 -11.60 6.44 10.10
C PRO A 27 -12.37 5.18 9.68
N ASP A 28 -13.64 5.09 10.08
CA ASP A 28 -14.55 4.11 9.52
C ASP A 28 -15.03 4.57 8.14
N ALA A 29 -14.95 3.69 7.14
CA ALA A 29 -15.45 3.95 5.79
C ALA A 29 -16.12 2.69 5.21
N PRO A 30 -17.32 2.33 5.74
CA PRO A 30 -18.06 1.15 5.29
C PRO A 30 -18.28 1.18 3.77
N GLY A 31 -18.01 0.05 3.11
CA GLY A 31 -18.10 -0.07 1.66
C GLY A 31 -16.81 0.28 0.91
N LEU A 32 -15.85 0.97 1.52
CA LEU A 32 -14.51 1.17 0.96
C LEU A 32 -13.50 0.21 1.58
N TYR A 33 -13.50 0.11 2.91
CA TYR A 33 -12.68 -0.83 3.66
C TYR A 33 -13.30 -1.18 5.01
N GLU A 34 -12.83 -2.30 5.55
CA GLU A 34 -13.07 -2.75 6.91
C GLU A 34 -11.76 -2.72 7.68
N ARG A 35 -11.77 -2.16 8.90
CA ARG A 35 -10.60 -2.19 9.79
C ARG A 35 -10.66 -3.44 10.66
N TRP A 36 -9.61 -4.23 10.65
CA TRP A 36 -9.57 -5.42 11.51
C TRP A 36 -9.56 -5.07 13.00
N ASP A 37 -8.65 -4.16 13.39
CA ASP A 37 -8.55 -3.70 14.79
C ASP A 37 -8.39 -2.18 14.86
N PRO A 38 -9.42 -1.44 15.34
CA PRO A 38 -9.33 0.01 15.49
C PRO A 38 -8.21 0.49 16.41
N ALA A 39 -7.79 -0.33 17.40
CA ALA A 39 -6.69 0.05 18.30
C ALA A 39 -5.32 0.02 17.59
N ARG A 40 -5.22 -0.71 16.49
CA ARG A 40 -4.01 -0.91 15.70
C ARG A 40 -4.02 -0.16 14.35
N SER A 41 -5.02 0.70 14.13
CA SER A 41 -5.22 1.48 12.90
C SER A 41 -4.72 2.93 12.99
N TRP A 42 -3.60 3.16 13.68
CA TRP A 42 -3.01 4.49 13.86
C TRP A 42 -1.75 4.63 13.00
N GLY A 43 -1.70 5.65 12.16
CA GLY A 43 -0.55 5.93 11.30
C GLY A 43 -0.15 7.41 11.30
N THR A 44 0.85 7.76 10.50
CA THR A 44 1.03 9.15 10.12
C THR A 44 -0.22 9.61 9.36
N CYS A 45 -0.58 10.89 9.46
CA CYS A 45 -1.76 11.38 8.74
C CYS A 45 -1.61 11.24 7.22
N ALA A 46 -0.37 11.31 6.72
CA ALA A 46 -0.07 11.05 5.31
C ALA A 46 -0.37 9.60 4.91
N LEU A 47 0.05 8.60 5.73
CA LEU A 47 -0.29 7.20 5.48
C LEU A 47 -1.81 7.01 5.48
N VAL A 48 -2.51 7.51 6.50
CA VAL A 48 -3.96 7.36 6.61
C VAL A 48 -4.66 7.91 5.38
N SER A 49 -4.31 9.13 4.97
CA SER A 49 -4.86 9.74 3.74
C SER A 49 -4.54 8.93 2.48
N ALA A 50 -3.33 8.36 2.39
CA ALA A 50 -2.97 7.50 1.25
C ALA A 50 -3.77 6.20 1.22
N VAL A 51 -4.02 5.57 2.37
CA VAL A 51 -4.86 4.36 2.47
C VAL A 51 -6.30 4.65 2.03
N GLU A 52 -6.88 5.78 2.47
CA GLU A 52 -8.22 6.21 2.04
C GLU A 52 -8.27 6.40 0.52
N GLN A 53 -7.30 7.10 -0.08
CA GLN A 53 -7.21 7.29 -1.53
C GLN A 53 -7.05 5.97 -2.29
N VAL A 54 -6.25 5.04 -1.77
CA VAL A 54 -6.10 3.70 -2.37
C VAL A 54 -7.45 2.97 -2.34
N ALA A 55 -8.14 2.97 -1.21
CA ALA A 55 -9.43 2.29 -1.07
C ALA A 55 -10.49 2.87 -2.02
N GLU A 56 -10.60 4.19 -2.12
CA GLU A 56 -11.50 4.85 -3.07
C GLU A 56 -11.21 4.45 -4.52
N ARG A 57 -9.94 4.50 -4.94
CA ARG A 57 -9.56 4.14 -6.32
C ARG A 57 -9.75 2.67 -6.61
N VAL A 58 -9.44 1.78 -5.66
CA VAL A 58 -9.68 0.34 -5.82
C VAL A 58 -11.17 0.05 -5.94
N SER A 59 -12.02 0.66 -5.09
CA SER A 59 -13.48 0.51 -5.18
C SER A 59 -14.03 0.97 -6.53
N LEU A 60 -13.51 2.07 -7.09
CA LEU A 60 -13.89 2.54 -8.43
C LEU A 60 -13.43 1.59 -9.54
N ALA A 61 -12.23 1.02 -9.42
CA ALA A 61 -11.66 0.11 -10.42
C ALA A 61 -12.27 -1.30 -10.33
N LEU A 62 -12.72 -1.71 -9.16
CA LEU A 62 -13.27 -3.04 -8.86
C LEU A 62 -14.65 -2.92 -8.18
N PRO A 63 -15.69 -2.41 -8.85
CA PRO A 63 -16.97 -2.08 -8.22
C PRO A 63 -17.78 -3.28 -7.72
N LEU A 64 -17.36 -4.50 -8.06
CA LEU A 64 -17.98 -5.75 -7.61
C LEU A 64 -17.13 -6.52 -6.60
N ALA A 65 -15.93 -6.02 -6.29
CA ALA A 65 -15.09 -6.61 -5.26
C ALA A 65 -15.56 -6.24 -3.86
N ASP A 66 -15.18 -7.06 -2.89
CA ASP A 66 -15.40 -6.73 -1.48
C ASP A 66 -14.57 -5.49 -1.08
N PRO A 67 -15.01 -4.73 -0.06
CA PRO A 67 -14.21 -3.67 0.54
C PRO A 67 -12.85 -4.19 0.98
N LEU A 68 -11.81 -3.33 0.95
CA LEU A 68 -10.49 -3.74 1.41
C LEU A 68 -10.51 -4.14 2.89
N LEU A 69 -9.89 -5.26 3.24
CA LEU A 69 -9.62 -5.59 4.63
C LEU A 69 -8.30 -4.92 5.03
N VAL A 70 -8.38 -3.85 5.83
CA VAL A 70 -7.21 -3.15 6.36
C VAL A 70 -6.87 -3.71 7.74
N GLY A 71 -5.70 -4.32 7.84
CA GLY A 71 -5.15 -4.88 9.06
C GLY A 71 -4.37 -3.87 9.88
N ASP A 72 -3.17 -4.28 10.28
CA ASP A 72 -2.35 -3.50 11.18
C ASP A 72 -1.66 -2.30 10.49
N ILE A 73 -1.69 -1.15 11.17
CA ILE A 73 -0.87 0.02 10.85
C ILE A 73 0.13 0.23 11.99
N SER A 74 -0.33 0.72 13.12
CA SER A 74 0.42 0.81 14.37
C SER A 74 -0.51 1.12 15.53
N ARG A 75 0.04 1.18 16.76
CA ARG A 75 -0.66 1.69 17.94
C ARG A 75 -0.75 3.21 17.91
N ARG A 76 -1.68 3.79 18.66
CA ARG A 76 -1.86 5.24 18.80
C ARG A 76 -0.56 5.99 19.11
N GLY A 77 0.24 5.48 20.02
CA GLY A 77 1.54 6.06 20.40
C GLY A 77 2.74 5.53 19.60
N GLY A 78 2.52 4.66 18.61
CA GLY A 78 3.60 3.92 17.97
C GLY A 78 4.25 2.89 18.91
N GLY A 79 5.51 2.57 18.64
CA GLY A 79 6.30 1.61 19.42
C GLY A 79 6.04 0.15 19.04
N PRO A 80 6.81 -0.78 19.64
CA PRO A 80 6.78 -2.19 19.27
C PRO A 80 5.39 -2.80 19.32
N MET A 81 5.05 -3.61 18.33
CA MET A 81 3.77 -4.28 18.21
C MET A 81 3.99 -5.79 18.12
N PRO A 82 3.33 -6.62 18.98
CA PRO A 82 3.49 -8.05 18.95
C PRO A 82 3.17 -8.65 17.58
N GLY A 83 4.04 -9.55 17.10
CA GLY A 83 3.90 -10.19 15.80
C GLY A 83 4.48 -9.41 14.63
N HIS A 84 4.96 -8.17 14.84
CA HIS A 84 5.50 -7.31 13.79
C HIS A 84 6.88 -6.77 14.15
N SER A 85 7.74 -6.67 13.13
CA SER A 85 9.08 -6.05 13.24
C SER A 85 9.11 -4.59 12.76
N SER A 86 8.04 -4.08 12.16
CA SER A 86 8.05 -2.81 11.42
C SER A 86 6.86 -1.88 11.65
N HIS A 87 5.77 -2.32 12.27
CA HIS A 87 4.56 -1.51 12.53
C HIS A 87 4.68 -0.59 13.76
N ASP A 88 5.86 -0.05 14.00
CA ASP A 88 6.17 0.79 15.17
C ASP A 88 6.04 2.29 14.92
N ARG A 89 6.20 2.72 13.67
CA ARG A 89 6.23 4.14 13.28
C ARG A 89 4.97 4.65 12.62
N GLY A 90 4.04 3.76 12.22
CA GLY A 90 2.80 4.11 11.52
C GLY A 90 3.02 4.57 10.09
N VAL A 91 4.03 4.00 9.44
CA VAL A 91 4.32 4.14 7.99
C VAL A 91 4.12 2.84 7.23
N ASP A 92 3.70 1.80 7.93
CA ASP A 92 3.43 0.46 7.40
C ASP A 92 1.93 0.17 7.51
N VAL A 93 1.38 -0.55 6.55
CA VAL A 93 0.00 -1.03 6.58
C VAL A 93 -0.10 -2.40 5.92
N ASP A 94 -0.86 -3.29 6.55
CA ASP A 94 -1.23 -4.59 6.02
C ASP A 94 -2.61 -4.52 5.38
N ILE A 95 -2.74 -4.98 4.14
CA ILE A 95 -4.02 -5.04 3.41
C ILE A 95 -4.24 -6.46 2.91
N GLY A 96 -5.42 -7.02 3.17
CA GLY A 96 -5.80 -8.38 2.78
C GLY A 96 -5.65 -8.64 1.27
N LEU A 97 -5.26 -9.86 0.93
CA LEU A 97 -5.21 -10.32 -0.45
C LEU A 97 -6.61 -10.64 -0.96
N PHE A 98 -6.88 -10.30 -2.20
CA PHE A 98 -8.09 -10.74 -2.88
C PHE A 98 -8.02 -12.23 -3.26
N MET A 99 -9.13 -12.94 -3.07
CA MET A 99 -9.36 -14.30 -3.48
C MET A 99 -10.66 -14.40 -4.26
N ASP A 100 -10.79 -15.40 -5.13
CA ASP A 100 -12.05 -15.80 -5.79
C ASP A 100 -12.94 -14.61 -6.23
N ASP A 101 -12.67 -14.03 -7.40
CA ASP A 101 -13.47 -12.96 -8.01
C ASP A 101 -13.61 -11.67 -7.18
N GLY A 102 -12.52 -11.23 -6.55
CA GLY A 102 -12.46 -9.97 -5.81
C GLY A 102 -12.95 -10.05 -4.38
N ARG A 103 -13.08 -11.23 -3.81
CA ARG A 103 -13.47 -11.39 -2.40
C ARG A 103 -12.31 -11.16 -1.45
N GLN A 104 -12.63 -10.64 -0.28
CA GLN A 104 -11.74 -10.55 0.87
C GLN A 104 -12.10 -11.63 1.90
N PRO A 105 -11.14 -12.16 2.67
CA PRO A 105 -11.43 -13.08 3.75
C PRO A 105 -12.29 -12.42 4.83
N LEU A 106 -13.35 -13.08 5.26
CA LEU A 106 -14.20 -12.59 6.35
C LEU A 106 -13.52 -12.80 7.70
N GLY A 107 -13.50 -11.77 8.53
CA GLY A 107 -13.08 -11.86 9.93
C GLY A 107 -11.57 -11.91 10.17
N GLY A 108 -10.75 -11.57 9.19
CA GLY A 108 -9.30 -11.47 9.33
C GLY A 108 -8.52 -12.04 8.15
N PHE A 109 -7.22 -11.93 8.20
CA PHE A 109 -6.35 -12.44 7.14
C PHE A 109 -6.32 -13.96 7.13
N VAL A 110 -6.41 -14.55 5.93
CA VAL A 110 -6.36 -16.00 5.70
C VAL A 110 -5.25 -16.33 4.71
N PRO A 111 -4.28 -17.20 5.09
CA PRO A 111 -3.20 -17.58 4.19
C PRO A 111 -3.74 -18.26 2.92
N LEU A 112 -3.41 -17.68 1.76
CA LEU A 112 -3.80 -18.20 0.46
C LEU A 112 -2.69 -19.05 -0.15
N ARG A 113 -3.08 -20.14 -0.83
CA ARG A 113 -2.19 -20.77 -1.80
C ARG A 113 -2.09 -19.86 -3.03
N PRO A 114 -0.98 -19.85 -3.78
CA PRO A 114 -0.85 -19.02 -4.98
C PRO A 114 -2.00 -19.21 -5.98
N SER A 115 -2.56 -20.43 -6.09
CA SER A 115 -3.70 -20.72 -6.97
C SER A 115 -5.04 -20.11 -6.53
N GLN A 116 -5.15 -19.66 -5.29
CA GLN A 116 -6.35 -19.03 -4.72
C GLN A 116 -6.31 -17.50 -4.82
N LEU A 117 -5.15 -16.94 -5.18
CA LEU A 117 -4.99 -15.50 -5.35
C LEU A 117 -5.81 -15.01 -6.54
N ASP A 118 -6.71 -14.06 -6.33
CA ASP A 118 -7.23 -13.24 -7.43
C ASP A 118 -6.15 -12.26 -7.87
N VAL A 119 -5.41 -12.69 -8.87
CA VAL A 119 -4.24 -11.97 -9.38
C VAL A 119 -4.63 -10.61 -9.94
N LYS A 120 -5.77 -10.52 -10.63
CA LYS A 120 -6.26 -9.30 -11.27
C LYS A 120 -6.60 -8.24 -10.21
N SER A 121 -7.42 -8.60 -9.23
CA SER A 121 -7.84 -7.66 -8.18
C SER A 121 -6.67 -7.27 -7.29
N THR A 122 -5.79 -8.22 -6.94
CA THR A 122 -4.57 -7.93 -6.17
C THR A 122 -3.59 -7.04 -6.96
N TRP A 123 -3.49 -7.23 -8.28
CA TRP A 123 -2.70 -6.34 -9.14
C TRP A 123 -3.24 -4.91 -9.11
N VAL A 124 -4.56 -4.73 -9.22
CA VAL A 124 -5.20 -3.40 -9.14
C VAL A 124 -4.89 -2.73 -7.82
N LEU A 125 -4.99 -3.45 -6.68
CA LEU A 125 -4.64 -2.94 -5.37
C LEU A 125 -3.19 -2.44 -5.34
N ILE A 126 -2.24 -3.28 -5.75
CA ILE A 126 -0.81 -2.96 -5.69
C ILE A 126 -0.47 -1.78 -6.61
N ARG A 127 -0.99 -1.79 -7.84
CA ARG A 127 -0.77 -0.69 -8.78
C ARG A 127 -1.35 0.62 -8.26
N THR A 128 -2.57 0.59 -7.73
CA THR A 128 -3.21 1.78 -7.15
C THR A 128 -2.40 2.34 -5.98
N ALA A 129 -1.86 1.47 -5.12
CA ALA A 129 -1.00 1.91 -4.03
C ALA A 129 0.30 2.54 -4.56
N PHE A 130 0.96 1.93 -5.54
CA PHE A 130 2.20 2.49 -6.14
C PHE A 130 1.95 3.79 -6.88
N ASP A 131 0.80 3.95 -7.53
CA ASP A 131 0.42 5.17 -8.27
C ASP A 131 0.17 6.38 -7.34
N THR A 132 0.16 6.20 -6.02
CA THR A 132 0.24 7.31 -5.05
C THR A 132 1.60 8.00 -5.06
N GLY A 133 2.65 7.32 -5.55
CA GLY A 133 4.04 7.77 -5.48
C GLY A 133 4.64 7.72 -4.07
N GLN A 134 3.91 7.20 -3.08
CA GLN A 134 4.33 7.20 -1.67
C GLN A 134 4.77 5.82 -1.16
N VAL A 135 4.56 4.75 -1.93
CA VAL A 135 4.95 3.40 -1.52
C VAL A 135 6.44 3.18 -1.79
N GLN A 136 7.19 2.92 -0.72
CA GLN A 136 8.59 2.53 -0.83
C GLN A 136 8.72 1.09 -1.34
N PHE A 137 8.00 0.17 -0.74
CA PHE A 137 7.95 -1.23 -1.16
C PHE A 137 6.66 -1.92 -0.70
N ALA A 138 6.37 -3.05 -1.35
CA ALA A 138 5.40 -4.02 -0.90
C ALA A 138 6.07 -5.37 -0.59
N LEU A 139 5.60 -6.07 0.45
CA LEU A 139 6.06 -7.40 0.82
C LEU A 139 4.97 -8.43 0.56
N LEU A 140 5.37 -9.55 -0.05
CA LEU A 140 4.50 -10.68 -0.37
C LEU A 140 5.27 -12.00 -0.27
N ASP A 141 4.52 -13.11 -0.16
CA ASP A 141 5.09 -14.46 -0.34
C ASP A 141 5.53 -14.66 -1.79
N GLN A 142 6.62 -15.44 -1.99
CA GLN A 142 7.20 -15.66 -3.31
C GLN A 142 6.21 -16.23 -4.31
N GLY A 143 5.35 -17.17 -3.89
CA GLY A 143 4.38 -17.76 -4.81
C GLY A 143 3.34 -16.77 -5.33
N HIS A 144 2.98 -15.75 -4.55
CA HIS A 144 2.12 -14.65 -5.01
C HIS A 144 2.86 -13.69 -5.94
N ILE A 145 4.12 -13.40 -5.63
CA ILE A 145 5.00 -12.61 -6.51
C ILE A 145 5.11 -13.26 -7.89
N ASP A 146 5.37 -14.56 -7.95
CA ASP A 146 5.51 -15.29 -9.21
C ASP A 146 4.23 -15.21 -10.05
N ARG A 147 3.06 -15.32 -9.40
CA ARG A 147 1.75 -15.17 -10.06
C ARG A 147 1.51 -13.75 -10.60
N LEU A 148 1.81 -12.73 -9.80
CA LEU A 148 1.66 -11.32 -10.21
C LEU A 148 2.63 -10.97 -11.34
N ARG A 149 3.87 -11.48 -11.28
CA ARG A 149 4.86 -11.28 -12.33
C ARG A 149 4.44 -11.93 -13.66
N ALA A 150 3.96 -13.17 -13.60
CA ALA A 150 3.43 -13.85 -14.79
C ALA A 150 2.24 -13.09 -15.38
N TYR A 151 1.29 -12.66 -14.56
CA TYR A 151 0.16 -11.84 -15.00
C TYR A 151 0.58 -10.54 -15.69
N ALA A 152 1.58 -9.85 -15.13
CA ALA A 152 2.11 -8.62 -15.71
C ALA A 152 2.75 -8.83 -17.08
N LEU A 153 3.45 -9.95 -17.28
CA LEU A 153 4.11 -10.29 -18.54
C LEU A 153 3.13 -10.87 -19.58
N ASP A 154 2.31 -11.84 -19.17
CA ASP A 154 1.56 -12.69 -20.07
C ASP A 154 0.18 -12.10 -20.43
N GLU A 155 -0.50 -11.50 -19.42
CA GLU A 155 -1.87 -10.98 -19.61
C GLU A 155 -1.87 -9.47 -19.89
N LEU A 156 -1.01 -8.71 -19.21
CA LEU A 156 -0.93 -7.26 -19.40
C LEU A 156 0.11 -6.85 -20.45
N ALA A 157 0.93 -7.78 -20.91
CA ALA A 157 2.00 -7.56 -21.90
C ALA A 157 2.91 -6.38 -21.55
N LEU A 158 3.22 -6.19 -20.26
CA LEU A 158 4.09 -5.12 -19.82
C LEU A 158 5.54 -5.37 -20.30
N ASP A 159 6.27 -4.28 -20.55
CA ASP A 159 7.69 -4.35 -20.88
C ASP A 159 8.45 -5.13 -19.79
N PRO A 160 9.23 -6.16 -20.14
CA PRO A 160 10.00 -6.98 -19.19
C PRO A 160 10.91 -6.15 -18.28
N ASN A 161 11.44 -5.01 -18.76
CA ASN A 161 12.26 -4.12 -17.94
C ASN A 161 11.42 -3.39 -16.88
N VAL A 162 10.15 -3.08 -17.18
CA VAL A 162 9.21 -2.51 -16.21
C VAL A 162 8.90 -3.55 -15.14
N VAL A 163 8.62 -4.79 -15.56
CA VAL A 163 8.34 -5.89 -14.63
C VAL A 163 9.54 -6.20 -13.75
N GLU A 164 10.77 -6.21 -14.31
CA GLU A 164 11.99 -6.43 -13.51
C GLU A 164 12.24 -5.29 -12.50
N ARG A 165 11.86 -4.05 -12.82
CA ARG A 165 11.93 -2.95 -11.83
C ARG A 165 10.93 -3.12 -10.70
N MET A 166 9.71 -3.61 -11.00
CA MET A 166 8.69 -3.84 -9.98
C MET A 166 8.99 -5.07 -9.12
N PHE A 167 9.56 -6.12 -9.70
CA PHE A 167 9.85 -7.41 -9.07
C PHE A 167 11.36 -7.72 -9.14
N PRO A 168 12.22 -6.95 -8.44
CA PRO A 168 13.66 -7.07 -8.60
C PRO A 168 14.15 -8.44 -8.12
N THR A 169 14.91 -9.11 -8.99
CA THR A 169 15.53 -10.40 -8.70
C THR A 169 16.89 -10.25 -8.05
N THR A 170 17.57 -9.11 -8.26
CA THR A 170 18.90 -8.84 -7.69
C THR A 170 18.83 -8.13 -6.34
N PRO A 171 19.73 -8.43 -5.38
CA PRO A 171 19.76 -7.80 -4.07
C PRO A 171 19.91 -6.26 -4.11
N GLU A 172 20.69 -5.75 -5.05
CA GLU A 172 21.00 -4.33 -5.20
C GLU A 172 19.72 -3.52 -5.49
N ARG A 173 18.86 -4.06 -6.33
CA ARG A 173 17.62 -3.40 -6.74
C ARG A 173 16.50 -3.52 -5.71
N LYS A 174 16.63 -4.42 -4.75
CA LYS A 174 15.65 -4.55 -3.65
C LYS A 174 15.59 -3.31 -2.74
N GLY A 175 16.59 -2.42 -2.80
CA GLY A 175 16.59 -1.14 -2.11
C GLY A 175 15.82 -0.03 -2.81
N GLU A 176 15.47 -0.20 -4.09
CA GLU A 176 14.77 0.81 -4.89
C GLU A 176 13.34 1.03 -4.39
N PHE A 177 12.76 2.19 -4.77
CA PHE A 177 11.36 2.53 -4.49
C PHE A 177 10.41 1.83 -5.46
N GLY A 178 9.18 1.60 -5.00
CA GLY A 178 8.12 1.05 -5.84
C GLY A 178 8.35 -0.42 -6.21
N VAL A 179 9.00 -1.18 -5.36
CA VAL A 179 9.36 -2.58 -5.62
C VAL A 179 8.54 -3.54 -4.76
N ILE A 180 8.29 -4.72 -5.32
CA ILE A 180 7.66 -5.84 -4.62
C ILE A 180 8.75 -6.83 -4.24
N ARG A 181 8.81 -7.20 -2.96
CA ARG A 181 9.86 -8.06 -2.39
C ARG A 181 9.26 -9.27 -1.71
N HIS A 182 9.98 -10.38 -1.78
CA HIS A 182 9.63 -11.54 -0.99
C HIS A 182 9.87 -11.30 0.50
N ALA A 183 8.86 -11.65 1.31
CA ALA A 183 8.98 -11.81 2.74
C ALA A 183 8.21 -13.07 3.18
N PRO A 184 8.82 -13.95 4.01
CA PRO A 184 8.11 -15.10 4.57
C PRO A 184 6.88 -14.66 5.36
N SER A 185 5.88 -15.52 5.44
CA SER A 185 4.64 -15.29 6.19
C SER A 185 3.70 -14.20 5.64
N HIS A 186 3.92 -13.68 4.40
CA HIS A 186 3.03 -12.74 3.73
C HIS A 186 2.16 -13.47 2.68
N ARG A 187 1.45 -14.51 3.13
CA ARG A 187 0.57 -15.33 2.28
C ARG A 187 -0.89 -14.94 2.36
N ASP A 188 -1.24 -14.03 3.25
CA ASP A 188 -2.60 -13.61 3.59
C ASP A 188 -2.84 -12.11 3.41
N HIS A 189 -1.78 -11.33 3.27
CA HIS A 189 -1.83 -9.88 3.08
C HIS A 189 -0.68 -9.36 2.23
N VAL A 190 -0.84 -8.16 1.70
CA VAL A 190 0.25 -7.31 1.21
C VAL A 190 0.63 -6.37 2.34
N HIS A 191 1.89 -6.37 2.73
CA HIS A 191 2.46 -5.36 3.62
C HIS A 191 3.02 -4.23 2.77
N PHE A 192 2.51 -3.02 2.92
CA PHE A 192 3.03 -1.82 2.27
C PHE A 192 3.80 -0.96 3.25
N ARG A 193 4.97 -0.48 2.83
CA ARG A 193 5.67 0.61 3.49
C ARG A 193 5.51 1.88 2.69
N PHE A 194 4.97 2.90 3.34
CA PHE A 194 4.89 4.25 2.80
C PHE A 194 6.08 5.09 3.28
N VAL A 195 6.42 6.10 2.51
CA VAL A 195 7.44 7.08 2.89
C VAL A 195 6.76 8.37 3.30
N SER A 196 7.49 9.19 4.07
CA SER A 196 7.03 10.55 4.33
C SER A 196 6.99 11.36 3.02
N ALA A 197 6.12 12.36 2.96
CA ALA A 197 5.98 13.22 1.79
C ALA A 197 7.31 13.90 1.37
N GLU A 198 8.24 14.13 2.30
CA GLU A 198 9.56 14.69 2.01
C GLU A 198 10.43 13.76 1.17
N VAL A 199 10.39 12.45 1.45
CA VAL A 199 11.18 11.47 0.69
C VAL A 199 10.55 11.22 -0.69
N ALA A 200 9.22 11.28 -0.79
CA ALA A 200 8.50 11.16 -2.06
C ALA A 200 8.75 12.35 -3.02
N ALA A 201 9.10 13.51 -2.49
CA ALA A 201 9.40 14.72 -3.27
C ALA A 201 10.81 14.73 -3.87
N LEU A 202 11.69 13.79 -3.51
CA LEU A 202 12.99 13.66 -4.17
C LEU A 202 12.77 13.17 -5.60
N PRO A 203 13.43 13.78 -6.61
CA PRO A 203 13.31 13.33 -7.98
C PRO A 203 13.71 11.86 -8.07
N GLN A 204 12.77 11.05 -8.49
CA GLN A 204 13.06 9.66 -8.83
C GLN A 204 13.88 9.66 -10.11
N LEU A 205 15.18 9.40 -9.97
CA LEU A 205 16.19 9.34 -11.03
C LEU A 205 15.91 8.18 -12.00
#